data_c1ed7c7e5288f6951f049801f7dbd11e
#
_entry.id   c1ed7c7e5288f6951f049801f7dbd11e
#
_cell.length_a   1.000
_cell.length_b   1.000
_cell.length_c   1.000
_cell.angle_alpha   90.00
_cell.angle_beta   90.00
_cell.angle_gamma   90.00
#
_symmetry.space_group_name_H-M   'P 1'
#
loop_
_entity.id
_entity.type
_entity.pdbx_description
1 polymer ?
#
loop_
_entity_poly.entity_id
_entity_poly.type
_entity_poly.pdbx_seq_one_letter_code
_entity_poly.pdbx_strand_id
1 'polypeptide(L)'
;KDPPEFGHTLTRSDGVFDMAVNGGGQLPLDYSKEGYLPLQRTVSTPWQDYVHADDVVMIPLDVNATVIDLNNTSELYQVAQGSMEADSDGQRRAAVLFPQGTAANMILPDGSSQPLTSLTVRATEYTVGENGPKRMPGPLPPTSGYTYAVERSVDEAMAQGAVQVNFSKPLPVYVDNFLNFPVGQAVPAGWYDRSKAAWIASDNGRVIGILA
;
A
#
# COMPACT_ATOMS: atom_id res chain seq x y z
N LYS A 1 -1.95 6.26 16.63
CA LYS A 1 -0.88 6.97 17.36
C LYS A 1 -0.39 6.00 18.40
N ASP A 2 0.76 5.41 18.17
CA ASP A 2 1.32 4.47 19.12
C ASP A 2 1.75 5.24 20.37
N PRO A 3 1.26 4.87 21.55
CA PRO A 3 1.78 5.43 22.77
C PRO A 3 3.28 5.14 22.82
N PRO A 4 4.12 6.14 23.14
CA PRO A 4 5.58 5.96 23.19
C PRO A 4 6.03 4.91 24.22
N GLU A 5 5.16 4.50 25.12
CA GLU A 5 5.40 3.44 26.08
C GLU A 5 5.43 2.02 25.49
N PHE A 6 4.94 1.82 24.26
CA PHE A 6 5.01 0.50 23.61
C PHE A 6 6.40 0.17 23.06
N GLY A 7 7.24 1.18 22.90
CA GLY A 7 8.64 1.00 22.54
C GLY A 7 8.86 0.58 21.09
N HIS A 8 10.12 0.40 20.75
CA HIS A 8 10.57 -0.11 19.45
C HIS A 8 11.84 -0.94 19.62
N THR A 9 12.13 -1.79 18.63
CA THR A 9 13.36 -2.56 18.55
C THR A 9 13.87 -2.59 17.11
N LEU A 10 15.10 -3.03 16.93
CA LEU A 10 15.70 -3.25 15.62
C LEU A 10 15.88 -4.74 15.38
N THR A 11 15.71 -5.17 14.14
CA THR A 11 16.08 -6.52 13.74
C THR A 11 17.60 -6.70 13.79
N ARG A 12 18.05 -7.87 14.21
CA ARG A 12 19.46 -8.29 14.15
C ARG A 12 19.86 -8.62 12.70
N SER A 13 21.12 -8.90 12.48
CA SER A 13 21.65 -9.23 11.13
C SER A 13 21.02 -10.48 10.51
N ASP A 14 20.47 -11.37 11.32
CA ASP A 14 19.74 -12.57 10.93
C ASP A 14 18.24 -12.30 10.65
N GLY A 15 17.77 -11.05 10.84
CA GLY A 15 16.37 -10.66 10.68
C GLY A 15 15.50 -10.91 11.91
N VAL A 16 16.02 -11.51 12.96
CA VAL A 16 15.28 -11.78 14.19
C VAL A 16 15.23 -10.55 15.09
N PHE A 17 14.14 -10.36 15.81
CA PHE A 17 13.98 -9.32 16.82
C PHE A 17 13.27 -9.87 18.06
N ASP A 18 13.49 -9.21 19.18
CA ASP A 18 12.74 -9.43 20.42
C ASP A 18 12.24 -8.09 20.93
N MET A 19 11.05 -8.11 21.55
CA MET A 19 10.48 -6.94 22.18
C MET A 19 9.75 -7.35 23.46
N ALA A 20 10.00 -6.65 24.56
CA ALA A 20 9.22 -6.78 25.77
C ALA A 20 8.05 -5.79 25.72
N VAL A 21 6.84 -6.27 25.86
CA VAL A 21 5.61 -5.47 25.83
C VAL A 21 4.68 -5.86 26.96
N ASN A 22 3.72 -5.00 27.28
CA ASN A 22 2.65 -5.36 28.21
C ASN A 22 1.73 -6.39 27.54
N GLY A 23 1.61 -7.57 28.17
CA GLY A 23 0.75 -8.65 27.69
C GLY A 23 -0.74 -8.43 27.94
N GLY A 24 -1.55 -9.38 27.45
CA GLY A 24 -3.00 -9.44 27.72
C GLY A 24 -3.86 -8.74 26.70
N GLY A 25 -3.37 -8.48 25.46
CA GLY A 25 -4.13 -7.80 24.42
C GLY A 25 -3.70 -8.12 22.99
N GLN A 26 -4.33 -7.47 22.05
CA GLN A 26 -3.93 -7.46 20.65
C GLN A 26 -3.04 -6.26 20.41
N LEU A 27 -1.81 -6.50 19.98
CA LEU A 27 -0.85 -5.44 19.71
C LEU A 27 -0.54 -5.40 18.20
N PRO A 28 -0.72 -4.26 17.53
CA PRO A 28 -0.20 -4.05 16.19
C PRO A 28 1.32 -3.84 16.27
N LEU A 29 2.06 -4.56 15.44
CA LEU A 29 3.47 -4.39 15.19
C LEU A 29 3.66 -3.71 13.84
N ASP A 30 4.32 -2.56 13.85
CA ASP A 30 4.68 -1.82 12.64
C ASP A 30 6.11 -2.18 12.23
N TYR A 31 6.27 -2.63 11.00
CA TYR A 31 7.57 -2.90 10.40
C TYR A 31 7.87 -1.79 9.40
N SER A 32 8.99 -1.10 9.60
CA SER A 32 9.42 -0.02 8.73
C SER A 32 10.91 -0.12 8.42
N LYS A 33 11.26 0.23 7.18
CA LYS A 33 12.63 0.35 6.69
C LYS A 33 12.65 1.37 5.57
N GLU A 34 13.65 2.25 5.58
CA GLU A 34 13.81 3.25 4.52
C GLU A 34 13.92 2.59 3.15
N GLY A 35 13.17 3.13 2.16
CA GLY A 35 13.10 2.60 0.81
C GLY A 35 12.25 1.34 0.64
N TYR A 36 11.53 0.91 1.68
CA TYR A 36 10.63 -0.25 1.65
C TYR A 36 9.21 0.13 2.02
N LEU A 37 8.25 -0.67 1.56
CA LEU A 37 6.87 -0.52 1.99
C LEU A 37 6.70 -0.95 3.45
N PRO A 38 5.97 -0.17 4.27
CA PRO A 38 5.69 -0.53 5.65
C PRO A 38 4.66 -1.66 5.70
N LEU A 39 4.80 -2.53 6.71
CA LEU A 39 3.90 -3.66 6.97
C LEU A 39 3.40 -3.61 8.41
N GLN A 40 2.22 -4.17 8.64
CA GLN A 40 1.65 -4.34 9.98
C GLN A 40 1.28 -5.81 10.24
N ARG A 41 1.46 -6.24 11.49
CA ARG A 41 0.94 -7.53 11.98
C ARG A 41 0.30 -7.32 13.34
N THR A 42 -0.79 -8.00 13.58
CA THR A 42 -1.44 -7.98 14.89
C THR A 42 -1.08 -9.27 15.63
N VAL A 43 -0.52 -9.13 16.81
CA VAL A 43 -0.10 -10.24 17.65
C VAL A 43 -0.94 -10.27 18.93
N SER A 44 -1.51 -11.44 19.24
CA SER A 44 -2.17 -11.66 20.52
C SER A 44 -1.12 -11.94 21.58
N THR A 45 -0.87 -10.98 22.47
CA THR A 45 0.15 -11.10 23.49
C THR A 45 -0.41 -11.77 24.75
N PRO A 46 0.13 -12.94 25.16
CA PRO A 46 -0.25 -13.58 26.40
C PRO A 46 0.24 -12.81 27.62
N TRP A 47 -0.35 -13.08 28.75
CA TRP A 47 0.13 -12.50 30.01
C TRP A 47 1.30 -13.30 30.55
N GLN A 48 2.43 -12.65 30.83
CA GLN A 48 3.65 -13.24 31.40
C GLN A 48 4.20 -14.45 30.63
N ASP A 49 4.09 -14.44 29.30
CA ASP A 49 4.55 -15.52 28.45
C ASP A 49 5.08 -14.95 27.12
N TYR A 50 5.56 -15.82 26.25
CA TYR A 50 6.12 -15.47 24.94
C TYR A 50 5.13 -15.77 23.82
N VAL A 51 5.21 -14.99 22.76
CA VAL A 51 4.53 -15.24 21.49
C VAL A 51 5.47 -14.97 20.34
N HIS A 52 5.40 -15.78 19.29
CA HIS A 52 6.10 -15.54 18.05
C HIS A 52 5.24 -14.69 17.13
N ALA A 53 5.78 -13.60 16.62
CA ALA A 53 5.19 -12.87 15.50
C ALA A 53 5.50 -13.61 14.20
N ASP A 54 4.53 -13.60 13.27
CA ASP A 54 4.72 -14.19 11.95
C ASP A 54 5.85 -13.50 11.18
N ASP A 55 6.57 -14.29 10.39
CA ASP A 55 7.58 -13.76 9.47
C ASP A 55 6.96 -12.78 8.49
N VAL A 56 7.64 -11.68 8.26
CA VAL A 56 7.29 -10.70 7.23
C VAL A 56 8.39 -10.59 6.18
N VAL A 57 8.00 -10.29 4.95
CA VAL A 57 8.92 -9.99 3.86
C VAL A 57 8.66 -8.57 3.38
N MET A 58 9.53 -7.64 3.78
CA MET A 58 9.46 -6.27 3.30
C MET A 58 9.93 -6.18 1.85
N ILE A 59 9.22 -5.43 1.03
CA ILE A 59 9.56 -5.21 -0.37
C ILE A 59 10.05 -3.78 -0.58
N PRO A 60 11.08 -3.58 -1.42
CA PRO A 60 11.54 -2.24 -1.77
C PRO A 60 10.44 -1.50 -2.54
N LEU A 61 10.44 -0.18 -2.45
CA LEU A 61 9.61 0.66 -3.31
C LEU A 61 9.95 0.38 -4.78
N ASP A 62 8.93 0.42 -5.63
CA ASP A 62 9.12 0.27 -7.08
C ASP A 62 10.19 1.26 -7.57
N VAL A 63 11.11 0.78 -8.39
CA VAL A 63 12.16 1.61 -9.00
C VAL A 63 11.57 2.59 -10.02
N ASN A 64 10.42 2.25 -10.61
CA ASN A 64 9.73 3.12 -11.54
C ASN A 64 8.94 4.19 -10.78
N ALA A 65 9.35 5.44 -10.95
CA ALA A 65 8.72 6.60 -10.34
C ALA A 65 8.30 7.58 -11.43
N THR A 66 7.04 7.97 -11.43
CA THR A 66 6.49 8.92 -12.41
C THR A 66 6.25 10.26 -11.74
N VAL A 67 6.82 11.33 -12.32
CA VAL A 67 6.53 12.70 -11.87
C VAL A 67 5.25 13.20 -12.53
N ILE A 68 4.29 13.62 -11.71
CA ILE A 68 3.02 14.23 -12.10
C ILE A 68 3.07 15.71 -11.73
N ASP A 69 2.97 16.58 -12.72
CA ASP A 69 2.85 18.03 -12.51
C ASP A 69 1.37 18.43 -12.44
N LEU A 70 0.89 18.74 -11.24
CA LEU A 70 -0.51 19.11 -11.01
C LEU A 70 -0.89 20.48 -11.62
N ASN A 71 0.10 21.29 -12.00
CA ASN A 71 -0.12 22.57 -12.71
C ASN A 71 -0.15 22.41 -14.23
N ASN A 72 0.11 21.21 -14.77
CA ASN A 72 0.09 20.96 -16.20
C ASN A 72 -1.32 21.15 -16.77
N THR A 73 -1.42 22.04 -17.75
CA THR A 73 -2.67 22.34 -18.47
C THR A 73 -2.64 21.92 -19.94
N SER A 74 -1.54 21.31 -20.38
CA SER A 74 -1.38 20.88 -21.79
C SER A 74 -1.92 19.48 -22.05
N GLU A 75 -2.03 18.64 -21.01
CA GLU A 75 -2.47 17.26 -21.11
C GLU A 75 -3.77 17.03 -20.36
N LEU A 76 -4.72 16.33 -20.98
CA LEU A 76 -5.99 15.97 -20.34
C LEU A 76 -5.80 14.97 -19.20
N TYR A 77 -4.80 14.10 -19.33
CA TYR A 77 -4.42 13.10 -18.34
C TYR A 77 -2.90 12.94 -18.30
N GLN A 78 -2.33 12.85 -17.11
CA GLN A 78 -0.99 12.33 -16.89
C GLN A 78 -1.13 10.92 -16.30
N VAL A 79 -0.20 10.01 -16.65
CA VAL A 79 -0.30 8.60 -16.25
C VAL A 79 0.93 8.19 -15.47
N ALA A 80 0.73 7.78 -14.21
CA ALA A 80 1.76 7.10 -13.44
C ALA A 80 1.60 5.58 -13.59
N GLN A 81 2.72 4.88 -13.84
CA GLN A 81 2.73 3.42 -14.01
C GLN A 81 3.79 2.80 -13.11
N GLY A 82 3.47 1.65 -12.53
CA GLY A 82 4.45 0.78 -11.88
C GLY A 82 5.32 0.05 -12.90
N SER A 83 6.30 -0.68 -12.39
CA SER A 83 7.09 -1.61 -13.18
C SER A 83 6.21 -2.70 -13.78
N MET A 84 6.65 -3.27 -14.90
CA MET A 84 6.03 -4.48 -15.43
C MET A 84 6.50 -5.66 -14.59
N GLU A 85 5.57 -6.28 -13.89
CA GLU A 85 5.82 -7.47 -13.09
C GLU A 85 5.42 -8.73 -13.86
N ALA A 86 6.14 -9.83 -13.62
CA ALA A 86 5.88 -11.10 -14.27
C ALA A 86 6.19 -12.27 -13.33
N ASP A 87 5.28 -13.22 -13.27
CA ASP A 87 5.46 -14.50 -12.56
C ASP A 87 4.63 -15.60 -13.23
N SER A 88 4.36 -16.71 -12.53
CA SER A 88 3.56 -17.82 -13.04
C SER A 88 2.13 -17.43 -13.42
N ASP A 89 1.59 -16.35 -12.83
CA ASP A 89 0.22 -15.91 -13.08
C ASP A 89 0.10 -14.99 -14.31
N GLY A 90 1.22 -14.47 -14.81
CA GLY A 90 1.27 -13.65 -16.02
C GLY A 90 2.03 -12.34 -15.83
N GLN A 91 1.96 -11.49 -16.87
CA GLN A 91 2.52 -10.15 -16.86
C GLN A 91 1.44 -9.11 -16.52
N ARG A 92 1.80 -8.13 -15.69
CA ARG A 92 0.88 -7.08 -15.27
C ARG A 92 1.60 -5.85 -14.75
N ARG A 93 0.92 -4.74 -14.79
CA ARG A 93 1.31 -3.51 -14.09
C ARG A 93 0.08 -2.72 -13.68
N ALA A 94 0.24 -1.87 -12.67
CA ALA A 94 -0.74 -0.88 -12.28
C ALA A 94 -0.49 0.45 -12.96
N ALA A 95 -1.57 1.18 -13.23
CA ALA A 95 -1.54 2.56 -13.70
C ALA A 95 -2.54 3.40 -12.92
N VAL A 96 -2.20 4.68 -12.72
CA VAL A 96 -3.06 5.70 -12.12
C VAL A 96 -3.13 6.88 -13.08
N LEU A 97 -4.34 7.32 -13.39
CA LEU A 97 -4.57 8.47 -14.26
C LEU A 97 -4.90 9.71 -13.44
N PHE A 98 -4.18 10.77 -13.71
CA PHE A 98 -4.39 12.08 -13.08
C PHE A 98 -5.07 13.02 -14.08
N PRO A 99 -6.38 13.27 -13.93
CA PRO A 99 -7.09 14.21 -14.79
C PRO A 99 -6.55 15.63 -14.62
N GLN A 100 -6.49 16.38 -15.70
CA GLN A 100 -6.11 17.80 -15.68
C GLN A 100 -6.88 18.58 -14.60
N GLY A 101 -6.20 19.47 -13.88
CA GLY A 101 -6.79 20.27 -12.81
C GLY A 101 -7.13 19.47 -11.55
N THR A 102 -6.52 18.28 -11.35
CA THR A 102 -6.51 17.61 -10.06
C THR A 102 -5.63 18.40 -9.09
N ALA A 103 -6.14 18.71 -7.91
CA ALA A 103 -5.34 19.22 -6.79
C ALA A 103 -5.07 18.11 -5.78
N ALA A 104 -3.95 18.18 -5.09
CA ALA A 104 -3.57 17.24 -4.06
C ALA A 104 -3.12 17.95 -2.78
N ASN A 105 -3.49 17.39 -1.64
CA ASN A 105 -3.04 17.85 -0.32
C ASN A 105 -2.59 16.64 0.49
N MET A 106 -1.40 16.68 1.07
CA MET A 106 -0.98 15.70 2.07
C MET A 106 -1.46 16.12 3.46
N ILE A 107 -1.82 15.13 4.26
CA ILE A 107 -2.22 15.30 5.66
C ILE A 107 -1.10 14.77 6.54
N LEU A 108 -0.58 15.62 7.42
CA LEU A 108 0.48 15.26 8.35
C LEU A 108 -0.09 14.61 9.63
N PRO A 109 0.74 13.95 10.45
CA PRO A 109 0.29 13.28 11.67
C PRO A 109 -0.38 14.20 12.69
N ASP A 110 -0.06 15.50 12.68
CA ASP A 110 -0.70 16.51 13.53
C ASP A 110 -2.06 16.99 13.01
N GLY A 111 -2.51 16.46 11.85
CA GLY A 111 -3.74 16.83 11.18
C GLY A 111 -3.62 18.04 10.27
N SER A 112 -2.46 18.68 10.19
CA SER A 112 -2.25 19.80 9.26
C SER A 112 -2.27 19.32 7.80
N SER A 113 -2.70 20.21 6.89
CA SER A 113 -2.81 19.93 5.46
C SER A 113 -1.84 20.80 4.68
N GLN A 114 -1.08 20.18 3.80
CA GLN A 114 -0.13 20.89 2.91
C GLN A 114 -0.42 20.58 1.44
N PRO A 115 -0.55 21.60 0.58
CA PRO A 115 -0.77 21.40 -0.84
C PRO A 115 0.48 20.83 -1.52
N LEU A 116 0.26 19.96 -2.49
CA LEU A 116 1.28 19.44 -3.37
C LEU A 116 1.07 19.98 -4.79
N THR A 117 2.14 20.45 -5.43
CA THR A 117 2.10 20.94 -6.82
C THR A 117 2.70 19.94 -7.79
N SER A 118 3.48 18.99 -7.28
CA SER A 118 4.07 17.88 -8.02
C SER A 118 4.05 16.64 -7.15
N LEU A 119 3.93 15.47 -7.77
CA LEU A 119 3.90 14.18 -7.11
C LEU A 119 4.90 13.25 -7.80
N THR A 120 5.78 12.63 -7.04
CA THR A 120 6.55 11.48 -7.50
C THR A 120 5.81 10.20 -7.10
N VAL A 121 5.10 9.62 -8.07
CA VAL A 121 4.16 8.50 -7.83
C VAL A 121 4.84 7.18 -8.14
N ARG A 122 4.70 6.21 -7.23
CA ARG A 122 5.09 4.81 -7.42
C ARG A 122 3.88 3.90 -7.25
N ALA A 123 3.90 2.76 -7.94
CA ALA A 123 2.88 1.72 -7.80
C ALA A 123 3.60 0.39 -7.57
N THR A 124 3.83 0.05 -6.31
CA THR A 124 4.61 -1.12 -5.88
C THR A 124 3.69 -2.30 -5.61
N GLU A 125 3.86 -3.39 -6.33
CA GLU A 125 3.02 -4.59 -6.19
C GLU A 125 3.48 -5.47 -5.03
N TYR A 126 2.53 -5.92 -4.20
CA TYR A 126 2.75 -6.87 -3.10
C TYR A 126 2.73 -8.34 -3.54
N THR A 127 2.02 -8.65 -4.62
CA THR A 127 1.60 -10.03 -4.95
C THR A 127 2.56 -10.78 -5.86
N VAL A 128 3.69 -10.20 -6.24
CA VAL A 128 4.68 -10.84 -7.12
C VAL A 128 5.36 -12.03 -6.44
N GLY A 129 5.28 -13.21 -7.07
CA GLY A 129 5.98 -14.43 -6.65
C GLY A 129 5.42 -15.09 -5.38
N GLU A 130 6.18 -15.99 -4.78
CA GLU A 130 5.68 -16.98 -3.79
C GLU A 130 5.43 -16.43 -2.37
N ASN A 131 5.91 -15.23 -2.04
CA ASN A 131 5.85 -14.70 -0.67
C ASN A 131 4.60 -13.84 -0.39
N GLY A 132 3.54 -13.95 -1.19
CA GLY A 132 2.37 -13.08 -1.14
C GLY A 132 1.85 -12.75 0.26
N PRO A 133 1.41 -13.74 1.08
CA PRO A 133 0.86 -13.45 2.42
C PRO A 133 1.83 -12.74 3.36
N LYS A 134 3.13 -13.06 3.28
CA LYS A 134 4.18 -12.45 4.12
C LYS A 134 4.49 -11.00 3.70
N ARG A 135 4.18 -10.64 2.46
CA ARG A 135 4.41 -9.30 1.89
C ARG A 135 3.26 -8.33 2.08
N MET A 136 2.02 -8.84 2.28
CA MET A 136 0.82 -8.01 2.37
C MET A 136 0.95 -6.96 3.48
N PRO A 137 0.37 -5.76 3.31
CA PRO A 137 0.49 -4.66 4.27
C PRO A 137 -0.06 -5.03 5.65
N GLY A 138 -1.02 -5.94 5.69
CA GLY A 138 -1.57 -6.54 6.92
C GLY A 138 -2.25 -7.86 6.63
N PRO A 139 -2.59 -8.64 7.68
CA PRO A 139 -3.26 -9.93 7.51
C PRO A 139 -4.63 -9.75 6.85
N LEU A 140 -4.94 -10.64 5.92
CA LEU A 140 -6.26 -10.68 5.28
C LEU A 140 -7.31 -11.22 6.24
N PRO A 141 -8.58 -10.80 6.10
CA PRO A 141 -9.67 -11.45 6.80
C PRO A 141 -9.74 -12.95 6.47
N PRO A 142 -10.07 -13.83 7.43
CA PRO A 142 -10.01 -15.30 7.25
C PRO A 142 -10.82 -15.84 6.07
N THR A 143 -11.86 -15.11 5.64
CA THR A 143 -12.76 -15.50 4.54
C THR A 143 -12.41 -14.82 3.21
N SER A 144 -11.30 -14.10 3.15
CA SER A 144 -10.89 -13.34 1.96
C SER A 144 -9.69 -14.00 1.28
N GLY A 145 -9.68 -13.94 -0.04
CA GLY A 145 -8.50 -14.16 -0.87
C GLY A 145 -8.11 -12.86 -1.60
N TYR A 146 -6.91 -12.81 -2.11
CA TYR A 146 -6.47 -11.73 -2.99
C TYR A 146 -5.99 -12.31 -4.32
N THR A 147 -6.17 -11.55 -5.38
CA THR A 147 -5.55 -11.84 -6.69
C THR A 147 -4.49 -10.82 -7.02
N TYR A 148 -4.64 -9.61 -6.51
CA TYR A 148 -3.73 -8.51 -6.77
C TYR A 148 -3.77 -7.50 -5.62
N ALA A 149 -2.60 -6.99 -5.22
CA ALA A 149 -2.48 -5.90 -4.27
C ALA A 149 -1.30 -5.00 -4.63
N VAL A 150 -1.54 -3.68 -4.61
CA VAL A 150 -0.56 -2.66 -4.98
C VAL A 150 -0.64 -1.48 -4.02
N GLU A 151 0.51 -1.01 -3.57
CA GLU A 151 0.66 0.28 -2.89
C GLU A 151 0.85 1.38 -3.92
N ARG A 152 0.08 2.44 -3.79
CA ARG A 152 0.26 3.67 -4.55
C ARG A 152 0.81 4.72 -3.61
N SER A 153 2.09 5.01 -3.73
CA SER A 153 2.78 5.95 -2.85
C SER A 153 3.17 7.24 -3.57
N VAL A 154 3.33 8.29 -2.79
CA VAL A 154 3.82 9.60 -3.23
C VAL A 154 5.06 9.90 -2.40
N ASP A 155 6.22 9.99 -3.05
CA ASP A 155 7.52 10.12 -2.36
C ASP A 155 7.57 11.34 -1.44
N GLU A 156 7.01 12.49 -1.87
CA GLU A 156 6.96 13.72 -1.09
C GLU A 156 6.14 13.55 0.21
N ALA A 157 5.03 12.81 0.13
CA ALA A 157 4.19 12.53 1.29
C ALA A 157 4.89 11.55 2.25
N MET A 158 5.55 10.52 1.71
CA MET A 158 6.32 9.55 2.51
C MET A 158 7.48 10.24 3.23
N ALA A 159 8.21 11.12 2.56
CA ALA A 159 9.34 11.85 3.14
C ALA A 159 8.93 12.76 4.32
N GLN A 160 7.70 13.23 4.33
CA GLN A 160 7.12 14.07 5.40
C GLN A 160 6.40 13.23 6.48
N GLY A 161 6.36 11.91 6.34
CA GLY A 161 5.58 11.04 7.22
C GLY A 161 4.08 11.32 7.17
N ALA A 162 3.57 11.80 6.03
CA ALA A 162 2.14 12.08 5.85
C ALA A 162 1.31 10.80 6.02
N VAL A 163 0.17 10.94 6.66
CA VAL A 163 -0.76 9.81 6.90
C VAL A 163 -1.70 9.57 5.73
N GLN A 164 -1.88 10.57 4.86
CA GLN A 164 -2.81 10.50 3.73
C GLN A 164 -2.48 11.56 2.68
N VAL A 165 -2.82 11.29 1.42
CA VAL A 165 -2.89 12.28 0.34
C VAL A 165 -4.32 12.33 -0.18
N ASN A 166 -4.93 13.53 -0.12
CA ASN A 166 -6.29 13.77 -0.60
C ASN A 166 -6.25 14.44 -1.98
N PHE A 167 -7.07 13.94 -2.90
CA PHE A 167 -7.21 14.48 -4.24
C PHE A 167 -8.57 15.15 -4.43
N SER A 168 -8.62 16.26 -5.18
CA SER A 168 -9.86 17.00 -5.47
C SER A 168 -10.76 16.28 -6.48
N LYS A 169 -10.25 15.27 -7.19
CA LYS A 169 -10.97 14.46 -8.18
C LYS A 169 -10.70 12.98 -7.95
N PRO A 170 -11.66 12.09 -8.28
CA PRO A 170 -11.38 10.66 -8.35
C PRO A 170 -10.26 10.37 -9.36
N LEU A 171 -9.33 9.52 -8.98
CA LEU A 171 -8.25 9.05 -9.84
C LEU A 171 -8.62 7.66 -10.39
N PRO A 172 -8.84 7.52 -11.70
CA PRO A 172 -9.00 6.20 -12.31
C PRO A 172 -7.75 5.36 -12.13
N VAL A 173 -7.92 4.12 -11.70
CA VAL A 173 -6.84 3.16 -11.51
C VAL A 173 -7.10 1.94 -12.38
N TYR A 174 -6.05 1.40 -12.98
CA TYR A 174 -6.10 0.24 -13.85
C TYR A 174 -5.04 -0.76 -13.47
N VAL A 175 -5.33 -2.02 -13.73
CA VAL A 175 -4.40 -3.15 -13.66
C VAL A 175 -4.64 -4.00 -14.89
N ASP A 176 -3.58 -4.50 -15.51
CA ASP A 176 -3.69 -5.43 -16.62
C ASP A 176 -4.49 -6.67 -16.20
N ASN A 177 -5.37 -7.14 -17.05
CA ASN A 177 -6.21 -8.33 -16.79
C ASN A 177 -5.41 -9.62 -17.03
N PHE A 178 -4.39 -9.85 -16.23
CA PHE A 178 -3.47 -10.99 -16.38
C PHE A 178 -4.10 -12.35 -16.05
N LEU A 179 -5.19 -12.36 -15.27
CA LEU A 179 -5.96 -13.57 -14.93
C LEU A 179 -7.08 -13.88 -15.92
N ASN A 180 -7.18 -13.12 -17.00
CA ASN A 180 -8.18 -13.32 -18.07
C ASN A 180 -9.63 -13.34 -17.58
N PHE A 181 -10.00 -12.49 -16.64
CA PHE A 181 -11.38 -12.32 -16.22
C PHE A 181 -12.23 -11.81 -17.40
N PRO A 182 -13.49 -12.28 -17.53
CA PRO A 182 -14.38 -11.83 -18.60
C PRO A 182 -14.64 -10.32 -18.55
N VAL A 183 -14.66 -9.68 -19.72
CA VAL A 183 -15.04 -8.25 -19.85
C VAL A 183 -16.46 -8.04 -19.28
N GLY A 184 -16.61 -6.99 -18.47
CA GLY A 184 -17.84 -6.67 -17.76
C GLY A 184 -17.94 -7.29 -16.37
N GLN A 185 -17.06 -8.24 -15.99
CA GLN A 185 -17.07 -8.84 -14.67
C GLN A 185 -16.75 -7.79 -13.61
N ALA A 186 -17.49 -7.83 -12.49
CA ALA A 186 -17.15 -7.08 -11.28
C ALA A 186 -16.00 -7.76 -10.54
N VAL A 187 -15.04 -6.96 -10.06
CA VAL A 187 -13.89 -7.43 -9.28
C VAL A 187 -13.98 -6.75 -7.91
N PRO A 188 -14.19 -7.52 -6.83
CA PRO A 188 -14.19 -6.97 -5.47
C PRO A 188 -12.89 -6.22 -5.19
N ALA A 189 -12.99 -5.04 -4.58
CA ALA A 189 -11.85 -4.23 -4.24
C ALA A 189 -11.91 -3.77 -2.78
N GLY A 190 -10.74 -3.49 -2.22
CA GLY A 190 -10.60 -2.94 -0.88
C GLY A 190 -9.27 -2.23 -0.74
N TRP A 191 -9.09 -1.55 0.37
CA TRP A 191 -7.84 -0.87 0.72
C TRP A 191 -7.48 -1.16 2.17
N TYR A 192 -6.19 -1.09 2.49
CA TYR A 192 -5.70 -1.33 3.83
C TYR A 192 -5.62 -0.02 4.61
N ASP A 193 -6.39 0.09 5.68
CA ASP A 193 -6.38 1.23 6.60
C ASP A 193 -5.32 0.99 7.69
N ARG A 194 -4.17 1.63 7.54
CA ARG A 194 -3.07 1.49 8.52
C ARG A 194 -3.42 2.03 9.90
N SER A 195 -4.33 2.99 10.00
CA SER A 195 -4.76 3.55 11.28
C SER A 195 -5.61 2.57 12.10
N LYS A 196 -6.27 1.63 11.41
CA LYS A 196 -7.13 0.60 11.99
C LYS A 196 -6.50 -0.80 11.93
N ALA A 197 -5.33 -0.93 11.28
CA ALA A 197 -4.71 -2.22 10.96
C ALA A 197 -5.71 -3.21 10.32
N ALA A 198 -6.53 -2.73 9.38
CA ALA A 198 -7.65 -3.49 8.82
C ALA A 198 -7.89 -3.21 7.34
N TRP A 199 -8.37 -4.23 6.63
CA TRP A 199 -8.86 -4.10 5.26
C TRP A 199 -10.27 -3.54 5.25
N ILE A 200 -10.51 -2.52 4.44
CA ILE A 200 -11.79 -1.85 4.26
C ILE A 200 -12.28 -2.13 2.85
N ALA A 201 -13.54 -2.58 2.73
CA ALA A 201 -14.17 -2.78 1.44
C ALA A 201 -14.35 -1.44 0.70
N SER A 202 -14.17 -1.48 -0.60
CA SER A 202 -14.38 -0.37 -1.52
C SER A 202 -15.40 -0.75 -2.58
N ASP A 203 -15.77 0.21 -3.44
CA ASP A 203 -16.55 -0.08 -4.63
C ASP A 203 -15.81 -1.07 -5.53
N ASN A 204 -16.56 -1.99 -6.14
CA ASN A 204 -15.99 -3.00 -7.02
C ASN A 204 -15.36 -2.36 -8.28
N GLY A 205 -14.20 -2.88 -8.65
CA GLY A 205 -13.66 -2.65 -9.98
C GLY A 205 -14.49 -3.36 -11.05
N ARG A 206 -14.20 -3.07 -12.32
CA ARG A 206 -14.81 -3.74 -13.48
C ARG A 206 -13.76 -4.05 -14.53
N VAL A 207 -13.83 -5.23 -15.09
CA VAL A 207 -13.03 -5.61 -16.24
C VAL A 207 -13.54 -4.88 -17.48
N ILE A 208 -12.68 -4.12 -18.14
CA ILE A 208 -12.99 -3.38 -19.36
C ILE A 208 -12.22 -3.96 -20.54
N GLY A 209 -12.78 -3.85 -21.73
CA GLY A 209 -12.08 -4.10 -23.00
C GLY A 209 -11.68 -2.76 -23.63
N ILE A 210 -10.43 -2.68 -24.08
CA ILE A 210 -9.96 -1.54 -24.88
C ILE A 210 -10.26 -1.86 -26.34
N LEU A 211 -11.07 -1.01 -26.97
CA LEU A 211 -11.37 -1.10 -28.41
C LEU A 211 -10.33 -0.29 -29.16
N ALA A 212 -9.80 -0.87 -30.25
CA ALA A 212 -8.87 -0.21 -31.15
C ALA A 212 -9.61 0.71 -32.15
#